data_0d156c37ebf11b43ad6c8e75aa50abdc
#
_entry.id   0d156c37ebf11b43ad6c8e75aa50abdc
#
_cell.length_a   1.000
_cell.length_b   1.000
_cell.length_c   1.000
_cell.angle_alpha   90.00
_cell.angle_beta   90.00
_cell.angle_gamma   90.00
#
_symmetry.space_group_name_H-M   'P 1'
#
loop_
_entity.id
_entity.type
_entity.pdbx_description
1 polymer ?
#
loop_
_entity_poly.entity_id
_entity_poly.type
_entity_poly.pdbx_seq_one_letter_code
_entity_poly.pdbx_strand_id
1 'polypeptide(L)'
;MRILFLDDDQYRQFKFLEMAIGHDVTMCSTAAEAILALDKEFDLICLDHDLGGRTFVDSDDPETGMSVAREIARRSQRLPRDLRVIVHSFNPAGADNMVNCIRAAGIRAIRAPFGTWKIESPLLGNSLSVAAVALDSKVDGELVR
;
A
#
# COMPACT_ATOMS: atom_id res chain seq x y z
N MET A 1 -0.17 2.06 -14.39
CA MET A 1 0.71 1.56 -13.30
C MET A 1 0.39 0.10 -12.99
N ARG A 2 1.36 -0.61 -12.46
CA ARG A 2 1.19 -1.93 -11.87
C ARG A 2 0.98 -1.74 -10.38
N ILE A 3 -0.15 -2.21 -9.86
CA ILE A 3 -0.58 -1.92 -8.49
C ILE A 3 -0.86 -3.22 -7.74
N LEU A 4 -0.29 -3.37 -6.55
CA LEU A 4 -0.70 -4.38 -5.59
C LEU A 4 -1.69 -3.74 -4.61
N PHE A 5 -2.84 -4.37 -4.41
CA PHE A 5 -3.83 -3.96 -3.42
C PHE A 5 -4.13 -5.11 -2.47
N LEU A 6 -3.78 -4.93 -1.20
CA LEU A 6 -4.03 -5.89 -0.12
C LEU A 6 -5.14 -5.37 0.78
N ASP A 7 -6.27 -6.04 0.77
CA ASP A 7 -7.41 -5.79 1.65
C ASP A 7 -8.34 -7.01 1.60
N ASP A 8 -8.89 -7.42 2.72
CA ASP A 8 -9.84 -8.55 2.80
C ASP A 8 -11.30 -8.13 2.67
N ASP A 9 -11.59 -6.84 2.72
CA ASP A 9 -12.94 -6.30 2.59
C ASP A 9 -13.38 -6.21 1.14
N GLN A 10 -14.42 -6.96 0.78
CA GLN A 10 -14.89 -7.03 -0.61
C GLN A 10 -15.42 -5.70 -1.13
N TYR A 11 -16.02 -4.87 -0.28
CA TYR A 11 -16.50 -3.55 -0.68
C TYR A 11 -15.33 -2.62 -1.05
N ARG A 12 -14.29 -2.58 -0.23
CA ARG A 12 -13.09 -1.79 -0.52
C ARG A 12 -12.35 -2.31 -1.75
N GLN A 13 -12.28 -3.64 -1.95
CA GLN A 13 -11.72 -4.24 -3.16
C GLN A 13 -12.47 -3.77 -4.41
N PHE A 14 -13.79 -3.83 -4.38
CA PHE A 14 -14.64 -3.38 -5.49
C PHE A 14 -14.44 -1.88 -5.77
N LYS A 15 -14.47 -1.05 -4.75
CA LYS A 15 -14.25 0.40 -4.87
C LYS A 15 -12.86 0.73 -5.39
N PHE A 16 -11.85 -0.03 -4.98
CA PHE A 16 -10.50 0.16 -5.50
C PHE A 16 -10.42 -0.17 -7.00
N LEU A 17 -11.03 -1.26 -7.43
CA LEU A 17 -11.06 -1.62 -8.85
C LEU A 17 -11.75 -0.58 -9.71
N GLU A 18 -12.84 0.02 -9.22
CA GLU A 18 -13.48 1.15 -9.91
C GLU A 18 -12.52 2.35 -10.03
N MET A 19 -11.81 2.65 -8.97
CA MET A 19 -10.86 3.78 -8.91
C MET A 19 -9.63 3.53 -9.80
N ALA A 20 -9.22 2.27 -9.95
CA ALA A 20 -8.00 1.87 -10.64
C ALA A 20 -8.23 1.45 -12.11
N ILE A 21 -9.37 1.83 -12.71
CA ILE A 21 -9.66 1.51 -14.12
C ILE A 21 -8.51 1.99 -15.01
N GLY A 22 -8.05 1.11 -15.90
CA GLY A 22 -6.93 1.37 -16.80
C GLY A 22 -5.54 1.07 -16.21
N HIS A 23 -5.47 0.64 -14.96
CA HIS A 23 -4.24 0.16 -14.33
C HIS A 23 -4.23 -1.36 -14.23
N ASP A 24 -3.05 -1.93 -14.10
CA ASP A 24 -2.85 -3.37 -13.88
C ASP A 24 -2.85 -3.65 -12.37
N VAL A 25 -3.95 -4.21 -11.87
CA VAL A 25 -4.15 -4.44 -10.43
C VAL A 25 -3.99 -5.91 -10.10
N THR A 26 -3.11 -6.21 -9.13
CA THR A 26 -3.05 -7.49 -8.45
C THR A 26 -3.77 -7.35 -7.11
N MET A 27 -4.91 -8.02 -6.99
CA MET A 27 -5.74 -8.01 -5.78
C MET A 27 -5.34 -9.16 -4.87
N CYS A 28 -5.09 -8.87 -3.59
CA CYS A 28 -4.77 -9.86 -2.57
C CYS A 28 -5.66 -9.65 -1.35
N SER A 29 -6.09 -10.75 -0.75
CA SER A 29 -6.92 -10.75 0.46
C SER A 29 -6.18 -11.21 1.70
N THR A 30 -5.02 -11.84 1.54
CA THR A 30 -4.19 -12.36 2.64
C THR A 30 -2.75 -11.87 2.52
N ALA A 31 -2.05 -11.86 3.66
CA ALA A 31 -0.62 -11.54 3.69
C ALA A 31 0.19 -12.50 2.81
N ALA A 32 -0.13 -13.79 2.85
CA ALA A 32 0.57 -14.81 2.06
C ALA A 32 0.44 -14.56 0.56
N GLU A 33 -0.76 -14.23 0.06
CA GLU A 33 -0.98 -13.87 -1.33
C GLU A 33 -0.16 -12.66 -1.74
N ALA A 34 -0.15 -11.62 -0.90
CA ALA A 34 0.61 -10.40 -1.17
C ALA A 34 2.11 -10.66 -1.21
N ILE A 35 2.65 -11.46 -0.30
CA ILE A 35 4.07 -11.82 -0.27
C ILE A 35 4.46 -12.59 -1.55
N LEU A 36 3.65 -13.53 -1.99
CA LEU A 36 3.88 -14.22 -3.26
C LEU A 36 3.85 -13.26 -4.45
N ALA A 37 2.93 -12.29 -4.44
CA ALA A 37 2.82 -11.31 -5.51
C ALA A 37 4.03 -10.37 -5.60
N LEU A 38 4.79 -10.19 -4.51
CA LEU A 38 6.00 -9.35 -4.49
C LEU A 38 7.13 -9.86 -5.39
N ASP A 39 7.03 -11.06 -5.95
CA ASP A 39 7.95 -11.53 -6.98
C ASP A 39 7.77 -10.77 -8.31
N LYS A 40 6.65 -10.10 -8.48
CA LYS A 40 6.40 -9.15 -9.58
C LYS A 40 6.82 -7.74 -9.18
N GLU A 41 7.06 -6.90 -10.16
CA GLU A 41 7.33 -5.48 -9.93
C GLU A 41 6.04 -4.66 -9.87
N PHE A 42 5.98 -3.73 -8.93
CA PHE A 42 4.88 -2.79 -8.76
C PHE A 42 5.38 -1.35 -8.74
N ASP A 43 4.53 -0.45 -9.22
CA ASP A 43 4.76 1.00 -9.17
C ASP A 43 4.14 1.59 -7.89
N LEU A 44 3.05 0.96 -7.43
CA LEU A 44 2.30 1.34 -6.22
C LEU A 44 1.88 0.07 -5.47
N ILE A 45 2.06 0.08 -4.16
CA ILE A 45 1.57 -0.97 -3.26
C ILE A 45 0.65 -0.32 -2.22
N CYS A 46 -0.58 -0.84 -2.11
CA CYS A 46 -1.59 -0.38 -1.15
C CYS A 46 -1.86 -1.49 -0.16
N LEU A 47 -1.65 -1.22 1.12
CA LEU A 47 -1.70 -2.24 2.17
C LEU A 47 -2.71 -1.88 3.25
N ASP A 48 -3.57 -2.85 3.60
CA ASP A 48 -4.28 -2.88 4.88
C ASP A 48 -3.42 -3.58 5.94
N HIS A 49 -3.71 -3.32 7.22
CA HIS A 49 -3.08 -3.99 8.35
C HIS A 49 -3.93 -5.18 8.83
N ASP A 50 -5.20 -4.92 9.14
CA ASP A 50 -6.11 -5.91 9.72
C ASP A 50 -6.74 -6.75 8.60
N LEU A 51 -6.53 -8.05 8.64
CA LEU A 51 -6.99 -8.99 7.63
C LEU A 51 -7.81 -10.11 8.27
N GLY A 52 -8.55 -10.86 7.43
CA GLY A 52 -9.36 -12.00 7.87
C GLY A 52 -10.62 -11.59 8.65
N GLY A 53 -11.17 -10.40 8.40
CA GLY A 53 -12.36 -9.88 9.07
C GLY A 53 -12.12 -9.47 10.53
N ARG A 54 -10.86 -9.41 10.96
CA ARG A 54 -10.47 -9.00 12.31
C ARG A 54 -10.17 -7.50 12.37
N THR A 55 -10.27 -6.91 13.55
CA THR A 55 -10.01 -5.47 13.78
C THR A 55 -9.04 -5.27 14.94
N PHE A 56 -8.22 -4.23 14.85
CA PHE A 56 -7.20 -3.87 15.85
C PHE A 56 -6.27 -5.03 16.21
N VAL A 57 -5.84 -5.76 15.18
CA VAL A 57 -4.94 -6.90 15.33
C VAL A 57 -3.55 -6.41 15.68
N ASP A 58 -2.85 -7.17 16.53
CA ASP A 58 -1.45 -6.88 16.88
C ASP A 58 -0.54 -7.09 15.66
N SER A 59 0.44 -6.19 15.51
CA SER A 59 1.41 -6.27 14.41
C SER A 59 2.35 -7.49 14.50
N ASP A 60 2.40 -8.16 15.64
CA ASP A 60 3.14 -9.44 15.79
C ASP A 60 2.39 -10.64 15.21
N ASP A 61 1.09 -10.49 14.93
CA ASP A 61 0.34 -11.52 14.24
C ASP A 61 0.81 -11.63 12.78
N PRO A 62 1.24 -12.81 12.32
CA PRO A 62 1.78 -12.99 10.97
C PRO A 62 0.73 -12.83 9.86
N GLU A 63 -0.55 -12.93 10.18
CA GLU A 63 -1.65 -12.77 9.23
C GLU A 63 -2.14 -11.33 9.12
N THR A 64 -1.25 -10.37 9.29
CA THR A 64 -1.50 -8.94 9.12
C THR A 64 -0.68 -8.36 7.99
N GLY A 65 -1.04 -7.16 7.56
CA GLY A 65 -0.26 -6.41 6.59
C GLY A 65 1.18 -6.09 7.05
N MET A 66 1.44 -6.15 8.37
CA MET A 66 2.80 -5.95 8.89
C MET A 66 3.79 -6.99 8.36
N SER A 67 3.36 -8.24 8.16
CA SER A 67 4.20 -9.27 7.52
C SER A 67 4.62 -8.87 6.12
N VAL A 68 3.72 -8.26 5.36
CA VAL A 68 3.99 -7.76 4.01
C VAL A 68 4.94 -6.56 4.06
N ALA A 69 4.73 -5.65 5.00
CA ALA A 69 5.61 -4.50 5.20
C ALA A 69 7.05 -4.92 5.52
N ARG A 70 7.22 -5.92 6.39
CA ARG A 70 8.54 -6.50 6.70
C ARG A 70 9.19 -7.14 5.47
N GLU A 71 8.43 -7.85 4.66
CA GLU A 71 8.94 -8.48 3.44
C GLU A 71 9.35 -7.44 2.40
N ILE A 72 8.58 -6.37 2.22
CA ILE A 72 8.95 -5.22 1.38
C ILE A 72 10.28 -4.62 1.86
N ALA A 73 10.41 -4.36 3.15
CA ALA A 73 11.63 -3.82 3.73
C ALA A 73 12.84 -4.74 3.50
N ARG A 74 12.65 -6.05 3.67
CA ARG A 74 13.71 -7.05 3.43
C ARG A 74 14.17 -7.07 1.98
N ARG A 75 13.26 -6.84 1.02
CA ARG A 75 13.54 -6.83 -0.43
C ARG A 75 13.94 -5.45 -0.96
N SER A 76 14.12 -4.45 -0.13
CA SER A 76 14.25 -3.04 -0.54
C SER A 76 15.29 -2.80 -1.63
N GLN A 77 16.41 -3.52 -1.61
CA GLN A 77 17.48 -3.39 -2.61
C GLN A 77 17.12 -3.91 -4.00
N ARG A 78 16.06 -4.71 -4.10
CA ARG A 78 15.59 -5.32 -5.36
C ARG A 78 14.35 -4.63 -5.92
N LEU A 79 13.74 -3.74 -5.14
CA LEU A 79 12.51 -3.06 -5.53
C LEU A 79 12.81 -1.80 -6.35
N PRO A 80 11.88 -1.37 -7.23
CA PRO A 80 12.04 -0.12 -7.97
C PRO A 80 12.27 1.06 -7.02
N ARG A 81 13.18 1.96 -7.38
CA ARG A 81 13.51 3.14 -6.54
C ARG A 81 12.36 4.13 -6.42
N ASP A 82 11.47 4.14 -7.38
CA ASP A 82 10.29 5.00 -7.43
C ASP A 82 9.02 4.31 -6.90
N LEU A 83 9.16 3.12 -6.32
CA LEU A 83 8.06 2.44 -5.64
C LEU A 83 7.50 3.33 -4.53
N ARG A 84 6.19 3.42 -4.49
CA ARG A 84 5.42 4.10 -3.45
C ARG A 84 4.51 3.12 -2.75
N VAL A 85 4.36 3.31 -1.44
CA VAL A 85 3.48 2.47 -0.62
C VAL A 85 2.47 3.36 0.11
N ILE A 86 1.19 3.00 0.00
CA ILE A 86 0.10 3.59 0.78
C ILE A 86 -0.35 2.53 1.79
N VAL A 87 -0.33 2.87 3.06
CA VAL A 87 -0.95 2.07 4.10
C VAL A 87 -2.31 2.68 4.40
N HIS A 88 -3.39 1.99 4.00
CA HIS A 88 -4.75 2.52 4.04
C HIS A 88 -5.60 2.00 5.20
N SER A 89 -4.96 1.33 6.16
CA SER A 89 -5.63 0.75 7.31
C SER A 89 -6.29 1.79 8.22
N PHE A 90 -7.42 1.41 8.82
CA PHE A 90 -8.08 2.17 9.89
C PHE A 90 -7.54 1.82 11.29
N ASN A 91 -6.60 0.91 11.41
CA ASN A 91 -5.86 0.63 12.64
C ASN A 91 -4.66 1.59 12.73
N PRO A 92 -4.72 2.65 13.57
CA PRO A 92 -3.67 3.65 13.60
C PRO A 92 -2.29 3.10 13.99
N ALA A 93 -2.24 2.28 15.03
CA ALA A 93 -0.99 1.70 15.52
C ALA A 93 -0.38 0.74 14.49
N GLY A 94 -1.22 -0.12 13.90
CA GLY A 94 -0.78 -1.04 12.85
C GLY A 94 -0.28 -0.30 11.61
N ALA A 95 -1.00 0.72 11.17
CA ALA A 95 -0.59 1.53 10.02
C ALA A 95 0.74 2.25 10.27
N ASP A 96 0.92 2.85 11.44
CA ASP A 96 2.15 3.55 11.79
C ASP A 96 3.34 2.58 11.86
N ASN A 97 3.15 1.38 12.43
CA ASN A 97 4.18 0.34 12.45
C ASN A 97 4.63 -0.04 11.04
N MET A 98 3.69 -0.22 10.12
CA MET A 98 3.99 -0.57 8.73
C MET A 98 4.74 0.55 8.01
N VAL A 99 4.26 1.78 8.12
CA VAL A 99 4.88 2.95 7.49
C VAL A 99 6.32 3.13 8.00
N ASN A 100 6.52 3.05 9.31
CA ASN A 100 7.84 3.20 9.91
C ASN A 100 8.81 2.10 9.44
N CYS A 101 8.33 0.86 9.37
CA CYS A 101 9.13 -0.27 8.88
C CYS A 101 9.59 -0.06 7.42
N ILE A 102 8.67 0.36 6.55
CA ILE A 102 8.96 0.55 5.12
C ILE A 102 9.88 1.76 4.91
N ARG A 103 9.63 2.87 5.60
CA ARG A 103 10.49 4.06 5.55
C ARG A 103 11.90 3.80 6.04
N ALA A 104 12.05 3.02 7.11
CA ALA A 104 13.38 2.65 7.62
C ALA A 104 14.21 1.89 6.59
N ALA A 105 13.57 1.22 5.64
CA ALA A 105 14.24 0.55 4.51
C ALA A 105 14.50 1.47 3.31
N GLY A 106 14.18 2.75 3.40
CA GLY A 106 14.42 3.74 2.35
C GLY A 106 13.33 3.81 1.29
N ILE A 107 12.16 3.21 1.52
CA ILE A 107 11.04 3.19 0.58
C ILE A 107 10.02 4.28 0.98
N ARG A 108 9.48 4.98 -0.01
CA ARG A 108 8.46 6.01 0.19
C ARG A 108 7.15 5.36 0.63
N ALA A 109 6.66 5.72 1.80
CA ALA A 109 5.42 5.21 2.35
C ALA A 109 4.67 6.29 3.11
N ILE A 110 3.33 6.27 3.00
CA ILE A 110 2.45 7.12 3.81
C ILE A 110 1.28 6.30 4.38
N ARG A 111 0.75 6.80 5.48
CA ARG A 111 -0.55 6.40 5.97
C ARG A 111 -1.61 7.31 5.35
N ALA A 112 -2.56 6.70 4.63
CA ALA A 112 -3.69 7.40 4.04
C ALA A 112 -4.92 6.47 4.08
N PRO A 113 -5.83 6.62 5.05
CA PRO A 113 -6.98 5.74 5.18
C PRO A 113 -7.78 5.62 3.88
N PHE A 114 -8.33 4.44 3.64
CA PHE A 114 -9.12 4.19 2.43
C PHE A 114 -10.25 5.21 2.28
N GLY A 115 -10.43 5.73 1.09
CA GLY A 115 -11.43 6.77 0.82
C GLY A 115 -10.89 8.19 0.90
N THR A 116 -9.65 8.41 1.39
CA THR A 116 -9.04 9.75 1.49
C THR A 116 -8.13 10.10 0.32
N TRP A 117 -7.99 9.21 -0.64
CA TRP A 117 -7.11 9.38 -1.82
C TRP A 117 -7.74 8.73 -3.05
N LYS A 118 -7.23 9.08 -4.22
CA LYS A 118 -7.69 8.60 -5.52
C LYS A 118 -6.51 8.25 -6.41
N ILE A 119 -6.76 7.41 -7.40
CA ILE A 119 -5.85 7.13 -8.52
C ILE A 119 -6.48 7.68 -9.78
N GLU A 120 -5.74 8.49 -10.54
CA GLU A 120 -6.23 8.99 -11.81
C GLU A 120 -6.17 7.90 -12.88
N SER A 121 -7.21 7.88 -13.71
CA SER A 121 -7.24 6.97 -14.85
C SER A 121 -6.21 7.39 -15.90
N PRO A 122 -5.39 6.46 -16.41
CA PRO A 122 -4.46 6.77 -17.50
C PRO A 122 -5.17 7.19 -18.78
N LEU A 123 -6.46 6.91 -18.92
CA LEU A 123 -7.28 7.28 -20.07
C LEU A 123 -7.55 8.79 -20.13
N LEU A 124 -7.34 9.55 -19.04
CA LEU A 124 -7.52 10.98 -18.96
C LEU A 124 -6.23 11.78 -19.27
N GLY A 125 -5.16 11.11 -19.68
CA GLY A 125 -3.97 11.73 -20.26
C GLY A 125 -2.96 12.31 -19.28
N ASN A 126 -3.18 12.25 -17.98
CA ASN A 126 -2.23 12.68 -16.96
C ASN A 126 -1.75 11.50 -16.11
N SER A 127 -0.50 11.14 -16.30
CA SER A 127 0.12 10.01 -15.62
C SER A 127 0.42 10.22 -14.14
N LEU A 128 0.16 11.40 -13.60
CA LEU A 128 0.32 11.68 -12.17
C LEU A 128 -0.95 11.28 -11.44
N SER A 129 -0.91 10.13 -10.80
CA SER A 129 -2.00 9.70 -9.93
C SER A 129 -2.15 10.67 -8.75
N VAL A 130 -3.38 10.90 -8.32
CA VAL A 130 -3.64 11.66 -7.08
C VAL A 130 -2.99 10.98 -5.87
N ALA A 131 -2.88 9.66 -5.90
CA ALA A 131 -2.10 8.91 -4.92
C ALA A 131 -0.62 9.36 -4.90
N ALA A 132 -0.02 9.61 -6.06
CA ALA A 132 1.33 10.16 -6.15
C ALA A 132 1.40 11.57 -5.54
N VAL A 133 0.42 12.42 -5.82
CA VAL A 133 0.34 13.76 -5.24
C VAL A 133 0.15 13.71 -3.73
N ALA A 134 -0.72 12.85 -3.24
CA ALA A 134 -0.91 12.66 -1.81
C ALA A 134 0.36 12.14 -1.12
N LEU A 135 1.09 11.23 -1.76
CA LEU A 135 2.38 10.76 -1.29
C LEU A 135 3.41 11.89 -1.25
N ASP A 136 3.48 12.68 -2.31
CA ASP A 136 4.46 13.76 -2.42
C ASP A 136 4.19 14.90 -1.43
N SER A 137 2.93 15.29 -1.25
CA SER A 137 2.58 16.38 -0.34
C SER A 137 2.81 16.05 1.14
N LYS A 138 2.71 14.77 1.52
CA LYS A 138 3.01 14.35 2.90
C LYS A 138 4.48 14.01 3.12
N VAL A 139 5.19 13.65 2.06
CA VAL A 139 6.61 13.36 2.13
C VAL A 139 7.41 14.61 2.43
N ASP A 140 7.01 15.75 1.88
CA ASP A 140 7.71 17.02 2.13
C ASP A 140 7.63 17.49 3.59
N GLY A 141 6.63 17.05 4.35
CA GLY A 141 6.49 17.36 5.77
C GLY A 141 7.07 16.31 6.72
N GLU A 142 7.22 15.06 6.28
CA GLU A 142 7.58 13.94 7.15
C GLU A 142 8.93 13.29 6.81
N LEU A 143 9.45 13.46 5.58
CA LEU A 143 10.78 12.98 5.23
C LEU A 143 11.93 13.87 5.75
N VAL A 144 11.61 15.08 6.18
CA VAL A 144 12.59 16.01 6.79
C VAL A 144 12.70 15.79 8.30
N ARG A 145 11.99 14.83 8.82
CA ARG A 145 12.07 14.40 10.22
C ARG A 145 12.68 13.03 10.33
#